data_ec4b66632f2028f46a0381590bb270ba
#
_entry.id   ec4b66632f2028f46a0381590bb270ba
#
_cell.length_a   1.000
_cell.length_b   1.000
_cell.length_c   1.000
_cell.angle_alpha   90.00
_cell.angle_beta   90.00
_cell.angle_gamma   90.00
#
_symmetry.space_group_name_H-M   'P 1'
#
loop_
_entity.id
_entity.type
_entity.pdbx_description
1 polymer ?
#
loop_
_entity_poly.entity_id
_entity_poly.type
_entity_poly.pdbx_seq_one_letter_code
_entity_poly.pdbx_strand_id
1 'polypeptide(L)'
;MKQLPSQRIKKIELELPPAPKPAGLYNPMVISGNLLYISGQGPVKLDGSQMIGKVGKDLSAEEGKLAARQVGLTMLATIKEHFKDIDRIKRVVKVLGMVNCTMEFKEHPFVINGFSELMRDIFGEQYGVGARSAVGNI
;
A
#
# COMPACT_ATOMS: atom_id res chain seq x y z
N MET A 1 3.15 3.28 26.59
CA MET A 1 1.94 2.77 25.94
C MET A 1 2.12 2.71 24.42
N LYS A 2 1.62 1.65 23.85
CA LYS A 2 1.69 1.44 22.41
C LYS A 2 0.74 2.40 21.69
N GLN A 3 1.24 3.15 20.72
CA GLN A 3 0.37 4.00 19.90
C GLN A 3 -0.46 3.15 18.94
N LEU A 4 -1.71 3.53 18.79
CA LEU A 4 -2.61 2.89 17.83
C LEU A 4 -2.32 3.37 16.40
N PRO A 5 -2.63 2.56 15.37
CA PRO A 5 -2.47 2.99 13.98
C PRO A 5 -3.12 4.33 13.67
N SER A 6 -4.34 4.57 14.17
CA SER A 6 -5.05 5.84 13.94
C SER A 6 -4.29 7.03 14.53
N GLN A 7 -3.68 6.85 15.70
CA GLN A 7 -2.88 7.89 16.33
C GLN A 7 -1.62 8.19 15.53
N ARG A 8 -0.98 7.16 14.99
CA ARG A 8 0.22 7.32 14.17
C ARG A 8 -0.09 8.03 12.84
N ILE A 9 -1.21 7.67 12.20
CA ILE A 9 -1.66 8.36 10.98
C ILE A 9 -1.85 9.84 11.24
N LYS A 10 -2.50 10.19 12.35
CA LYS A 10 -2.74 11.57 12.72
C LYS A 10 -1.45 12.31 13.02
N LYS A 11 -0.53 11.67 13.75
CA LYS A 11 0.75 12.27 14.16
C LYS A 11 1.62 12.66 12.96
N ILE A 12 1.65 11.82 11.92
CA ILE A 12 2.44 12.10 10.71
C ILE A 12 1.63 12.85 9.65
N GLU A 13 0.41 13.24 9.98
CA GLU A 13 -0.45 14.08 9.14
C GLU A 13 -0.64 13.53 7.74
N LEU A 14 -0.94 12.24 7.63
CA LEU A 14 -1.18 11.61 6.34
C LEU A 14 -2.46 12.13 5.70
N GLU A 15 -2.36 12.51 4.42
CA GLU A 15 -3.51 12.84 3.61
C GLU A 15 -3.85 11.63 2.73
N LEU A 16 -5.05 11.07 2.92
CA LEU A 16 -5.47 9.91 2.17
C LEU A 16 -6.18 10.32 0.88
N PRO A 17 -5.91 9.63 -0.24
CA PRO A 17 -6.66 9.86 -1.48
C PRO A 17 -8.09 9.33 -1.35
N PRO A 18 -8.98 9.63 -2.32
CA PRO A 18 -10.28 9.00 -2.34
C PRO A 18 -10.13 7.49 -2.54
N ALA A 19 -10.94 6.70 -1.84
CA ALA A 19 -10.93 5.25 -1.99
C ALA A 19 -11.47 4.90 -3.39
N PRO A 20 -10.73 4.10 -4.19
CA PRO A 20 -11.20 3.73 -5.51
C PRO A 20 -12.38 2.77 -5.44
N LYS A 21 -13.27 2.86 -6.41
CA LYS A 21 -14.35 1.90 -6.58
C LYS A 21 -13.81 0.67 -7.32
N PRO A 22 -14.35 -0.53 -7.04
CA PRO A 22 -13.96 -1.72 -7.80
C PRO A 22 -14.15 -1.50 -9.31
N ALA A 23 -13.12 -1.82 -10.08
CA ALA A 23 -13.15 -1.70 -11.53
C ALA A 23 -13.72 -2.94 -12.22
N GLY A 24 -14.17 -3.94 -11.46
CA GLY A 24 -14.70 -5.18 -11.98
C GLY A 24 -15.49 -5.92 -10.93
N LEU A 25 -15.70 -7.20 -11.17
CA LEU A 25 -16.48 -8.04 -10.27
C LEU A 25 -15.61 -8.60 -9.14
N TYR A 26 -15.44 -7.80 -8.11
CA TYR A 26 -14.71 -8.19 -6.89
C TYR A 26 -15.06 -7.23 -5.74
N ASN A 27 -14.85 -7.70 -4.52
CA ASN A 27 -15.01 -6.86 -3.34
C ASN A 27 -13.70 -6.15 -3.01
N PRO A 28 -13.72 -4.91 -2.51
CA PRO A 28 -12.50 -4.22 -2.08
C PRO A 28 -11.74 -4.98 -1.00
N MET A 29 -12.46 -5.70 -0.15
CA MET A 29 -11.87 -6.53 0.88
C MET A 29 -12.79 -7.67 1.28
N VAL A 30 -12.20 -8.72 1.83
CA VAL A 30 -12.93 -9.88 2.35
C VAL A 30 -12.32 -10.27 3.69
N ILE A 31 -13.16 -10.53 4.67
CA ILE A 31 -12.72 -11.02 5.98
C ILE A 31 -12.99 -12.52 6.03
N SER A 32 -11.97 -13.28 6.40
CA SER A 32 -12.09 -14.73 6.60
C SER A 32 -11.36 -15.08 7.89
N GLY A 33 -12.11 -15.48 8.91
CA GLY A 33 -11.55 -15.70 10.25
C GLY A 33 -10.94 -14.41 10.79
N ASN A 34 -9.67 -14.46 11.13
CA ASN A 34 -8.92 -13.31 11.63
C ASN A 34 -8.07 -12.64 10.54
N LEU A 35 -8.32 -12.95 9.29
CA LEU A 35 -7.57 -12.38 8.18
C LEU A 35 -8.44 -11.43 7.37
N LEU A 36 -7.87 -10.26 7.06
CA LEU A 36 -8.47 -9.27 6.18
C LEU A 36 -7.68 -9.31 4.86
N TYR A 37 -8.37 -9.70 3.79
CA TYR A 37 -7.79 -9.70 2.45
C TYR A 37 -8.23 -8.44 1.72
N ILE A 38 -7.27 -7.73 1.15
CA ILE A 38 -7.54 -6.50 0.41
C ILE A 38 -7.21 -6.73 -1.05
N SER A 39 -8.14 -6.38 -1.94
CA SER A 39 -7.94 -6.46 -3.38
C SER A 39 -6.81 -5.54 -3.83
N GLY A 40 -6.29 -5.77 -5.02
CA GLY A 40 -5.18 -4.98 -5.55
C GLY A 40 -5.46 -3.48 -5.54
N GLN A 41 -4.44 -2.69 -5.22
CA GLN A 41 -4.52 -1.24 -5.11
C GLN A 41 -3.49 -0.60 -6.02
N GLY A 42 -3.87 0.53 -6.60
CA GLY A 42 -2.96 1.36 -7.39
C GLY A 42 -2.57 2.65 -6.67
N PRO A 43 -1.65 3.43 -7.25
CA PRO A 43 -1.17 4.67 -6.63
C PRO A 43 -2.11 5.85 -6.96
N VAL A 44 -3.25 5.93 -6.29
CA VAL A 44 -4.24 6.99 -6.48
C VAL A 44 -3.77 8.26 -5.76
N LYS A 45 -3.77 9.38 -6.49
CA LYS A 45 -3.42 10.69 -5.94
C LYS A 45 -4.63 11.36 -5.29
N LEU A 46 -4.38 12.47 -4.59
CA LEU A 46 -5.43 13.22 -3.90
C LEU A 46 -6.54 13.69 -4.84
N ASP A 47 -6.21 13.99 -6.08
CA ASP A 47 -7.20 14.42 -7.09
C ASP A 47 -7.95 13.25 -7.74
N GLY A 48 -7.68 12.02 -7.32
CA GLY A 48 -8.32 10.82 -7.84
C GLY A 48 -7.65 10.22 -9.07
N SER A 49 -6.68 10.89 -9.68
CA SER A 49 -5.91 10.33 -10.79
C SER A 49 -4.86 9.37 -10.26
N GLN A 50 -4.31 8.53 -11.14
CA GLN A 50 -3.27 7.59 -10.75
C GLN A 50 -1.89 8.05 -11.24
N MET A 51 -0.86 7.73 -10.47
CA MET A 51 0.50 7.84 -10.94
C MET A 51 0.72 6.73 -11.97
N ILE A 52 1.23 7.07 -13.15
CA ILE A 52 1.42 6.12 -14.23
C ILE A 52 2.86 6.21 -14.75
N GLY A 53 3.33 5.11 -15.31
CA GLY A 53 4.66 5.06 -15.90
C GLY A 53 5.32 3.72 -15.63
N LYS A 54 6.37 3.45 -16.37
CA LYS A 54 7.15 2.22 -16.26
C LYS A 54 8.49 2.55 -15.60
N VAL A 55 8.77 1.91 -14.47
CA VAL A 55 10.04 2.11 -13.76
C VAL A 55 11.20 1.58 -14.60
N GLY A 56 12.23 2.39 -14.73
CA GLY A 56 13.36 2.09 -15.59
C GLY A 56 13.28 2.76 -16.95
N LYS A 57 12.09 3.30 -17.30
CA LYS A 57 11.89 4.04 -18.56
C LYS A 57 11.30 5.41 -18.28
N ASP A 58 10.05 5.46 -17.81
CA ASP A 58 9.33 6.72 -17.55
C ASP A 58 9.63 7.25 -16.16
N LEU A 59 9.93 6.36 -15.22
CA LEU A 59 10.14 6.67 -13.81
C LEU A 59 11.49 6.12 -13.35
N SER A 60 12.12 6.86 -12.45
CA SER A 60 13.29 6.35 -11.71
C SER A 60 12.86 5.36 -10.64
N ALA A 61 13.81 4.64 -10.05
CA ALA A 61 13.54 3.73 -8.93
C ALA A 61 12.94 4.51 -7.74
N GLU A 62 13.44 5.70 -7.47
CA GLU A 62 12.96 6.57 -6.38
C GLU A 62 11.52 7.02 -6.63
N GLU A 63 11.18 7.37 -7.86
CA GLU A 63 9.82 7.72 -8.25
C GLU A 63 8.89 6.52 -8.14
N GLY A 64 9.37 5.34 -8.50
CA GLY A 64 8.64 4.09 -8.30
C GLY A 64 8.38 3.82 -6.83
N LYS A 65 9.35 4.10 -5.97
CA LYS A 65 9.21 3.96 -4.51
C LYS A 65 8.14 4.90 -3.96
N LEU A 66 8.08 6.14 -4.45
CA LEU A 66 7.02 7.08 -4.08
C LEU A 66 5.66 6.59 -4.54
N ALA A 67 5.58 5.99 -5.73
CA ALA A 67 4.34 5.39 -6.21
C ALA A 67 3.89 4.23 -5.32
N ALA A 68 4.82 3.40 -4.86
CA ALA A 68 4.51 2.31 -3.94
C ALA A 68 3.99 2.84 -2.60
N ARG A 69 4.55 3.94 -2.11
CA ARG A 69 4.03 4.62 -0.92
C ARG A 69 2.60 5.10 -1.16
N GLN A 70 2.34 5.67 -2.33
CA GLN A 70 1.00 6.14 -2.70
C GLN A 70 -0.01 4.98 -2.75
N VAL A 71 0.42 3.79 -3.20
CA VAL A 71 -0.42 2.58 -3.13
C VAL A 71 -0.81 2.29 -1.68
N GLY A 72 0.13 2.45 -0.75
CA GLY A 72 -0.15 2.29 0.67
C GLY A 72 -1.20 3.27 1.17
N LEU A 73 -1.12 4.53 0.74
CA LEU A 73 -2.12 5.54 1.08
C LEU A 73 -3.49 5.18 0.51
N THR A 74 -3.54 4.67 -0.72
CA THR A 74 -4.78 4.18 -1.35
C THR A 74 -5.38 3.04 -0.54
N MET A 75 -4.54 2.11 -0.10
CA MET A 75 -4.99 0.97 0.71
C MET A 75 -5.57 1.43 2.05
N LEU A 76 -4.94 2.42 2.70
CA LEU A 76 -5.46 2.99 3.94
C LEU A 76 -6.82 3.66 3.70
N ALA A 77 -7.00 4.34 2.57
CA ALA A 77 -8.28 4.93 2.20
C ALA A 77 -9.36 3.85 2.04
N THR A 78 -9.02 2.74 1.39
CA THR A 78 -9.93 1.60 1.23
C THR A 78 -10.30 0.98 2.57
N ILE A 79 -9.33 0.83 3.47
CA ILE A 79 -9.59 0.32 4.82
C ILE A 79 -10.53 1.26 5.58
N LYS A 80 -10.28 2.56 5.51
CA LYS A 80 -11.12 3.56 6.16
C LYS A 80 -12.55 3.53 5.65
N GLU A 81 -12.73 3.37 4.35
CA GLU A 81 -14.05 3.36 3.71
C GLU A 81 -14.85 2.10 4.04
N HIS A 82 -14.22 0.94 4.00
CA HIS A 82 -14.92 -0.34 4.05
C HIS A 82 -14.79 -1.09 5.37
N PHE A 83 -13.64 -1.02 6.02
CA PHE A 83 -13.40 -1.68 7.31
C PHE A 83 -13.67 -0.72 8.49
N LYS A 84 -13.42 0.55 8.27
CA LYS A 84 -13.69 1.71 9.14
C LYS A 84 -12.73 1.84 10.31
N ASP A 85 -12.52 0.83 11.12
CA ASP A 85 -11.69 0.92 12.32
C ASP A 85 -10.32 0.26 12.11
N ILE A 86 -9.35 1.06 11.66
CA ILE A 86 -7.99 0.58 11.41
C ILE A 86 -7.30 0.07 12.68
N ASP A 87 -7.76 0.51 13.86
CA ASP A 87 -7.14 0.09 15.12
C ASP A 87 -7.44 -1.38 15.46
N ARG A 88 -8.39 -2.00 14.77
CA ARG A 88 -8.66 -3.42 14.88
C ARG A 88 -7.68 -4.29 14.10
N ILE A 89 -6.88 -3.69 13.23
CA ILE A 89 -5.86 -4.42 12.47
C ILE A 89 -4.61 -4.55 13.34
N LYS A 90 -4.23 -5.78 13.63
CA LYS A 90 -3.10 -6.06 14.51
C LYS A 90 -1.77 -5.96 13.78
N ARG A 91 -1.68 -6.54 12.58
CA ARG A 91 -0.41 -6.59 11.86
C ARG A 91 -0.58 -6.81 10.36
N VAL A 92 0.48 -6.48 9.64
CA VAL A 92 0.63 -6.88 8.24
C VAL A 92 1.17 -8.30 8.21
N VAL A 93 0.49 -9.20 7.50
CA VAL A 93 0.89 -10.60 7.40
C VAL A 93 1.72 -10.85 6.15
N LYS A 94 1.16 -10.53 4.99
CA LYS A 94 1.80 -10.79 3.69
C LYS A 94 1.47 -9.69 2.71
N VAL A 95 2.48 -9.26 1.96
CA VAL A 95 2.35 -8.28 0.89
C VAL A 95 2.83 -8.90 -0.42
N LEU A 96 2.00 -8.80 -1.46
CA LEU A 96 2.43 -9.06 -2.83
C LEU A 96 2.56 -7.72 -3.53
N GLY A 97 3.79 -7.31 -3.81
CA GLY A 97 4.09 -6.06 -4.51
C GLY A 97 4.48 -6.33 -5.94
N MET A 98 3.75 -5.69 -6.88
CA MET A 98 4.01 -5.84 -8.31
C MET A 98 4.46 -4.50 -8.87
N VAL A 99 5.61 -4.50 -9.54
CA VAL A 99 6.21 -3.30 -10.12
C VAL A 99 6.04 -3.32 -11.63
N ASN A 100 5.41 -2.29 -12.17
CA ASN A 100 5.39 -2.06 -13.61
C ASN A 100 6.74 -1.49 -14.00
N CYS A 101 7.60 -2.31 -14.61
CA CYS A 101 8.97 -1.92 -14.88
C CYS A 101 9.49 -2.53 -16.19
N THR A 102 10.64 -2.03 -16.63
CA THR A 102 11.33 -2.59 -17.81
C THR A 102 11.86 -3.98 -17.48
N MET A 103 12.18 -4.75 -18.54
CA MET A 103 12.71 -6.11 -18.38
C MET A 103 14.07 -6.12 -17.69
N GLU A 104 14.82 -5.06 -17.80
CA GLU A 104 16.17 -4.93 -17.21
C GLU A 104 16.14 -4.47 -15.76
N PHE A 105 15.02 -3.92 -15.30
CA PHE A 105 14.90 -3.41 -13.94
C PHE A 105 14.93 -4.56 -12.94
N LYS A 106 15.74 -4.43 -11.87
CA LYS A 106 15.95 -5.50 -10.89
C LYS A 106 15.76 -5.06 -9.45
N GLU A 107 15.42 -3.79 -9.20
CA GLU A 107 15.32 -3.27 -7.85
C GLU A 107 13.87 -3.26 -7.33
N HIS A 108 13.12 -4.33 -7.61
CA HIS A 108 11.73 -4.46 -7.14
C HIS A 108 11.61 -4.31 -5.61
N PRO A 109 12.49 -4.95 -4.80
CA PRO A 109 12.40 -4.78 -3.35
C PRO A 109 12.55 -3.34 -2.89
N PHE A 110 13.43 -2.57 -3.53
CA PHE A 110 13.63 -1.17 -3.20
C PHE A 110 12.35 -0.36 -3.45
N VAL A 111 11.70 -0.59 -4.58
CA VAL A 111 10.45 0.10 -4.94
C VAL A 111 9.36 -0.21 -3.93
N ILE A 112 9.15 -1.49 -3.62
CA ILE A 112 8.09 -1.90 -2.69
C ILE A 112 8.38 -1.46 -1.25
N ASN A 113 9.63 -1.12 -0.93
CA ASN A 113 9.95 -0.53 0.37
C ASN A 113 9.14 0.74 0.63
N GLY A 114 8.73 1.48 -0.40
CA GLY A 114 7.87 2.65 -0.22
C GLY A 114 6.57 2.30 0.47
N PHE A 115 5.97 1.19 0.11
CA PHE A 115 4.78 0.66 0.77
C PHE A 115 5.12 0.14 2.18
N SER A 116 6.15 -0.66 2.30
CA SER A 116 6.50 -1.32 3.57
C SER A 116 6.94 -0.33 4.65
N GLU A 117 7.65 0.72 4.27
CA GLU A 117 8.05 1.77 5.22
C GLU A 117 6.82 2.51 5.75
N LEU A 118 5.83 2.79 4.90
CA LEU A 118 4.59 3.40 5.35
C LEU A 118 3.86 2.50 6.34
N MET A 119 3.76 1.21 6.05
CA MET A 119 3.10 0.24 6.94
C MET A 119 3.85 0.15 8.27
N ARG A 120 5.18 0.17 8.25
CA ARG A 120 5.99 0.20 9.46
C ARG A 120 5.68 1.44 10.30
N ASP A 121 5.56 2.60 9.64
CA ASP A 121 5.30 3.87 10.34
C ASP A 121 3.92 3.85 11.01
N ILE A 122 2.96 3.13 10.44
CA ILE A 122 1.58 3.08 10.94
C ILE A 122 1.39 1.98 11.97
N PHE A 123 1.84 0.77 11.69
CA PHE A 123 1.61 -0.40 12.55
C PHE A 123 2.78 -0.73 13.47
N GLY A 124 3.89 0.00 13.34
CA GLY A 124 5.09 -0.22 14.15
C GLY A 124 6.03 -1.23 13.52
N GLU A 125 7.27 -1.22 13.99
CA GLU A 125 8.35 -2.01 13.41
C GLU A 125 8.07 -3.51 13.50
N GLN A 126 7.50 -3.96 14.60
CA GLN A 126 7.21 -5.38 14.82
C GLN A 126 6.01 -5.86 13.99
N TYR A 127 4.94 -5.06 13.93
CA TYR A 127 3.67 -5.48 13.33
C TYR A 127 3.42 -4.91 11.93
N GLY A 128 4.12 -3.86 11.56
CA GLY A 128 3.97 -3.25 10.23
C GLY A 128 4.79 -3.93 9.15
N VAL A 129 5.83 -4.67 9.54
CA VAL A 129 6.73 -5.36 8.60
C VAL A 129 6.34 -6.83 8.56
N GLY A 130 5.71 -7.24 7.45
CA GLY A 130 5.27 -8.61 7.25
C GLY A 130 6.14 -9.36 6.25
N ALA A 131 5.72 -10.57 5.90
CA ALA A 131 6.34 -11.32 4.82
C ALA A 131 5.98 -10.66 3.48
N ARG A 132 6.82 -10.82 2.46
CA ARG A 132 6.65 -10.06 1.24
C ARG A 132 7.19 -10.78 0.00
N SER A 133 6.53 -10.56 -1.13
CA SER A 133 7.07 -10.84 -2.46
C SER A 133 7.07 -9.53 -3.24
N ALA A 134 8.19 -9.21 -3.90
CA ALA A 134 8.31 -8.04 -4.75
C ALA A 134 8.71 -8.53 -6.14
N VAL A 135 7.82 -8.37 -7.12
CA VAL A 135 7.97 -8.91 -8.46
C VAL A 135 7.69 -7.85 -9.51
N GLY A 136 8.10 -8.12 -10.72
CA GLY A 136 7.84 -7.27 -11.86
C GLY A 136 8.08 -8.04 -13.15
N ASN A 137 7.93 -7.37 -14.28
CA ASN A 137 8.20 -7.98 -15.60
C ASN A 137 7.29 -9.16 -15.93
N ILE A 138 6.04 -9.08 -15.47
CA ILE A 138 5.03 -10.12 -15.70
C ILE A 138 3.89 -9.59 -16.56
#